data_b8890ee58079ee91f4950361fd815a17
#
_entry.id   b8890ee58079ee91f4950361fd815a17
#
_cell.length_a   1.000
_cell.length_b   1.000
_cell.length_c   1.000
_cell.angle_alpha   90.00
_cell.angle_beta   90.00
_cell.angle_gamma   90.00
#
_symmetry.space_group_name_H-M   'P 1'
#
loop_
_entity.id
_entity.type
_entity.pdbx_description
1 polymer ?
#
loop_
_entity_poly.entity_id
_entity_poly.type
_entity_poly.pdbx_seq_one_letter_code
_entity_poly.pdbx_strand_id
1 'polypeptide(L)'
;MKYVMWGNGGDAYSGRTMKMRACVTLLALSLSAGAWGQYTGEGSQSAVRADFVALDRNRDGYISKVEALANPEVHKRFAAFDADKDGRLSEAEYVAAMEDNEKRILQDSVITARVTAALLAERGIPSLSISVETYEGGVLLKGFVNAADIVSRAGRITAGVAGVRTVHNNIGVRQ
;
A
#
# COMPACT_ATOMS: atom_id res chain seq x y z
N MET A 1 18.60 -7.41 54.17
CA MET A 1 19.82 -8.24 54.00
C MET A 1 19.68 -9.06 52.71
N LYS A 2 20.70 -8.89 51.86
CA LYS A 2 21.11 -9.68 50.67
C LYS A 2 20.26 -9.61 49.37
N TYR A 3 20.85 -8.85 48.49
CA TYR A 3 20.80 -8.91 47.03
C TYR A 3 21.25 -10.26 46.53
N VAL A 4 20.63 -10.76 45.45
CA VAL A 4 21.29 -11.65 44.45
C VAL A 4 20.98 -11.16 43.06
N MET A 5 22.02 -10.67 42.42
CA MET A 5 22.13 -10.48 40.96
C MET A 5 22.29 -11.85 40.28
N TRP A 6 21.63 -11.97 39.11
CA TRP A 6 22.09 -12.81 38.00
C TRP A 6 21.72 -12.02 36.75
N GLY A 7 22.56 -11.60 35.89
CA GLY A 7 23.77 -12.20 35.29
C GLY A 7 23.43 -12.74 33.90
N ASN A 8 23.60 -11.90 32.93
CA ASN A 8 24.13 -12.08 31.59
C ASN A 8 23.87 -13.42 30.86
N GLY A 9 23.40 -13.30 29.64
CA GLY A 9 23.43 -14.34 28.61
C GLY A 9 22.84 -13.75 27.34
N GLY A 10 23.72 -13.23 26.50
CA GLY A 10 23.42 -12.75 25.18
C GLY A 10 23.06 -13.89 24.25
N ASP A 11 22.37 -13.56 23.21
CA ASP A 11 22.73 -14.06 21.89
C ASP A 11 22.03 -13.25 20.82
N ALA A 12 22.84 -12.83 19.90
CA ALA A 12 22.55 -12.09 18.71
C ALA A 12 21.60 -12.86 17.78
N TYR A 13 20.46 -12.28 17.44
CA TYR A 13 19.75 -12.63 16.22
C TYR A 13 19.64 -11.39 15.34
N SER A 14 20.58 -11.30 14.42
CA SER A 14 20.58 -10.35 13.31
C SER A 14 19.43 -10.70 12.36
N GLY A 15 18.27 -10.13 12.63
CA GLY A 15 17.16 -10.10 11.70
C GLY A 15 16.98 -8.69 11.18
N ARG A 16 17.48 -8.43 10.00
CA ARG A 16 17.31 -7.16 9.27
C ARG A 16 15.86 -7.04 8.85
N THR A 17 15.00 -6.57 9.76
CA THR A 17 13.64 -6.16 9.42
C THR A 17 13.72 -4.83 8.70
N MET A 18 13.46 -4.89 7.40
CA MET A 18 13.23 -3.75 6.54
C MET A 18 12.02 -2.98 7.06
N LYS A 19 12.26 -1.89 7.77
CA LYS A 19 11.20 -1.02 8.28
C LYS A 19 10.60 -0.24 7.12
N MET A 20 9.47 -0.69 6.62
CA MET A 20 8.55 0.17 5.88
C MET A 20 8.11 1.29 6.83
N ARG A 21 8.66 2.47 6.65
CA ARG A 21 8.21 3.67 7.33
C ARG A 21 6.95 4.18 6.64
N ALA A 22 5.80 3.68 7.07
CA ALA A 22 4.56 4.40 6.87
C ALA A 22 4.57 5.59 7.82
N CYS A 23 4.92 6.78 7.31
CA CYS A 23 4.82 8.02 8.05
C CYS A 23 3.36 8.50 7.99
N VAL A 24 2.52 7.98 8.90
CA VAL A 24 1.23 8.59 9.21
C VAL A 24 1.48 9.54 10.38
N THR A 25 1.81 10.79 10.09
CA THR A 25 1.79 11.87 11.07
C THR A 25 0.37 12.43 11.19
N LEU A 26 -0.29 12.07 12.28
CA LEU A 26 -1.47 12.79 12.79
C LEU A 26 -1.03 14.21 13.18
N LEU A 27 -1.42 15.21 12.39
CA LEU A 27 -1.25 16.61 12.72
C LEU A 27 -2.47 17.07 13.51
N ALA A 28 -2.24 17.39 14.78
CA ALA A 28 -3.16 18.13 15.62
C ALA A 28 -3.32 19.56 15.09
N LEU A 29 -4.59 20.02 14.95
CA LEU A 29 -4.92 21.39 14.59
C LEU A 29 -4.43 22.37 15.64
N SER A 30 -3.48 23.24 15.27
CA SER A 30 -3.36 24.56 15.84
C SER A 30 -3.60 25.57 14.72
N LEU A 31 -4.70 26.33 14.83
CA LEU A 31 -4.98 27.48 13.97
C LEU A 31 -3.92 28.57 14.23
N SER A 32 -3.00 28.75 13.32
CA SER A 32 -2.32 30.02 13.12
C SER A 32 -2.37 30.33 11.63
N ALA A 33 -3.05 31.42 11.30
CA ALA A 33 -3.12 31.97 9.95
C ALA A 33 -1.71 32.44 9.53
N GLY A 34 -1.21 31.91 8.41
CA GLY A 34 -0.05 32.48 7.73
C GLY A 34 1.05 31.49 7.46
N ALA A 35 0.94 30.79 6.36
CA ALA A 35 1.94 30.34 5.40
C ALA A 35 1.38 29.10 4.68
N TRP A 36 0.60 29.32 3.65
CA TRP A 36 0.38 28.29 2.62
C TRP A 36 1.69 28.19 1.83
N GLY A 37 2.70 27.55 2.44
CA GLY A 37 3.89 27.13 1.74
C GLY A 37 3.43 26.16 0.64
N GLN A 38 3.71 26.52 -0.58
CA GLN A 38 3.50 25.72 -1.76
C GLN A 38 4.14 24.33 -1.50
N TYR A 39 3.31 23.33 -1.34
CA TYR A 39 3.73 21.95 -1.40
C TYR A 39 4.06 21.68 -2.87
N THR A 40 5.23 22.14 -3.31
CA THR A 40 5.75 21.83 -4.64
C THR A 40 6.13 20.36 -4.62
N GLY A 41 5.62 19.61 -5.60
CA GLY A 41 5.87 18.16 -5.75
C GLY A 41 7.33 17.77 -6.07
N GLU A 42 8.28 18.69 -5.86
CA GLU A 42 9.72 18.48 -6.09
C GLU A 42 10.35 17.44 -5.18
N GLY A 43 9.82 17.26 -3.96
CA GLY A 43 10.35 16.26 -3.02
C GLY A 43 10.09 14.81 -3.44
N SER A 44 8.98 14.56 -4.14
CA SER A 44 8.62 13.21 -4.59
C SER A 44 9.42 12.82 -5.85
N GLN A 45 9.59 13.73 -6.78
CA GLN A 45 10.36 13.48 -8.00
C GLN A 45 11.85 13.27 -7.72
N SER A 46 12.43 13.98 -6.77
CA SER A 46 13.83 13.77 -6.38
C SER A 46 14.06 12.41 -5.74
N ALA A 47 13.11 11.90 -4.95
CA ALA A 47 13.17 10.57 -4.37
C ALA A 47 13.05 9.48 -5.44
N VAL A 48 12.11 9.61 -6.39
CA VAL A 48 11.92 8.66 -7.49
C VAL A 48 13.16 8.58 -8.39
N ARG A 49 13.80 9.73 -8.66
CA ARG A 49 15.08 9.75 -9.40
C ARG A 49 16.23 9.08 -8.66
N ALA A 50 16.30 9.27 -7.33
CA ALA A 50 17.29 8.59 -6.51
C ALA A 50 17.11 7.07 -6.55
N ASP A 51 15.85 6.59 -6.52
CA ASP A 51 15.53 5.17 -6.64
C ASP A 51 15.88 4.62 -8.03
N PHE A 52 15.66 5.39 -9.10
CA PHE A 52 16.09 5.04 -10.44
C PHE A 52 17.62 4.82 -10.51
N VAL A 53 18.40 5.80 -10.02
CA VAL A 53 19.86 5.71 -9.98
C VAL A 53 20.35 4.53 -9.13
N ALA A 54 19.62 4.17 -8.07
CA ALA A 54 19.95 3.02 -7.23
C ALA A 54 19.68 1.68 -7.93
N LEU A 55 18.72 1.63 -8.85
CA LEU A 55 18.41 0.45 -9.65
C LEU A 55 19.32 0.31 -10.87
N ASP A 56 19.66 1.41 -11.54
CA ASP A 56 20.62 1.48 -12.66
C ASP A 56 22.05 1.23 -12.15
N ARG A 57 22.39 -0.06 -12.00
CA ARG A 57 23.69 -0.47 -11.42
C ARG A 57 24.86 -0.28 -12.38
N ASN A 58 24.60 -0.48 -13.67
CA ASN A 58 25.63 -0.35 -14.70
C ASN A 58 25.83 1.10 -15.16
N ARG A 59 24.89 2.01 -14.75
CA ARG A 59 24.88 3.44 -15.06
C ARG A 59 24.83 3.73 -16.56
N ASP A 60 24.04 2.94 -17.29
CA ASP A 60 23.80 3.17 -18.71
C ASP A 60 22.63 4.12 -18.99
N GLY A 61 21.97 4.60 -17.93
CA GLY A 61 20.83 5.51 -18.01
C GLY A 61 19.48 4.81 -18.22
N TYR A 62 19.47 3.49 -18.10
CA TYR A 62 18.29 2.65 -18.25
C TYR A 62 18.22 1.60 -17.15
N ILE A 63 17.02 1.16 -16.81
CA ILE A 63 16.83 -0.03 -15.96
C ILE A 63 16.52 -1.22 -16.88
N SER A 64 17.38 -2.20 -16.89
CA SER A 64 17.15 -3.48 -17.57
C SER A 64 16.25 -4.38 -16.76
N LYS A 65 15.68 -5.43 -17.39
CA LYS A 65 14.90 -6.46 -16.67
C LYS A 65 15.67 -7.15 -15.54
N VAL A 66 16.98 -7.25 -15.67
CA VAL A 66 17.85 -7.85 -14.65
C VAL A 66 18.01 -6.92 -13.45
N GLU A 67 18.20 -5.63 -13.70
CA GLU A 67 18.27 -4.62 -12.63
C GLU A 67 16.95 -4.44 -11.92
N ALA A 68 15.84 -4.53 -12.66
CA ALA A 68 14.49 -4.50 -12.11
C ALA A 68 14.21 -5.62 -11.08
N LEU A 69 14.94 -6.74 -11.12
CA LEU A 69 14.83 -7.81 -10.10
C LEU A 69 15.14 -7.33 -8.67
N ALA A 70 15.88 -6.24 -8.53
CA ALA A 70 16.17 -5.66 -7.23
C ALA A 70 14.94 -5.01 -6.57
N ASN A 71 13.91 -4.66 -7.37
CA ASN A 71 12.64 -4.12 -6.90
C ASN A 71 11.49 -4.96 -7.46
N PRO A 72 10.83 -5.81 -6.63
CA PRO A 72 9.77 -6.72 -7.08
C PRO A 72 8.59 -6.03 -7.76
N GLU A 73 8.22 -4.82 -7.33
CA GLU A 73 7.12 -4.08 -7.95
C GLU A 73 7.48 -3.59 -9.35
N VAL A 74 8.69 -3.08 -9.53
CA VAL A 74 9.21 -2.67 -10.85
C VAL A 74 9.30 -3.89 -11.78
N HIS A 75 9.86 -5.00 -11.28
CA HIS A 75 10.01 -6.22 -12.07
C HIS A 75 8.66 -6.79 -12.52
N LYS A 76 7.70 -6.91 -11.61
CA LYS A 76 6.35 -7.44 -11.88
C LYS A 76 5.61 -6.63 -12.95
N ARG A 77 5.85 -5.34 -12.99
CA ARG A 77 5.15 -4.39 -13.85
C ARG A 77 6.02 -3.82 -14.98
N PHE A 78 7.20 -4.37 -15.17
CA PHE A 78 8.19 -3.89 -16.14
C PHE A 78 7.57 -3.62 -17.52
N ALA A 79 6.80 -4.57 -18.04
CA ALA A 79 6.16 -4.43 -19.35
C ALA A 79 5.06 -3.35 -19.42
N ALA A 80 4.51 -2.95 -18.26
CA ALA A 80 3.54 -1.85 -18.20
C ALA A 80 4.25 -0.48 -18.13
N PHE A 81 5.49 -0.46 -17.64
CA PHE A 81 6.32 0.73 -17.52
C PHE A 81 7.11 1.01 -18.82
N ASP A 82 7.51 -0.03 -19.54
CA ASP A 82 8.17 0.01 -20.84
C ASP A 82 7.14 0.43 -21.92
N ALA A 83 6.98 1.73 -22.09
CA ALA A 83 5.95 2.32 -22.94
C ALA A 83 6.28 2.21 -24.42
N ASP A 84 7.55 2.34 -24.79
CA ASP A 84 8.06 2.24 -26.16
C ASP A 84 8.42 0.80 -26.56
N LYS A 85 8.43 -0.14 -25.57
CA LYS A 85 8.71 -1.57 -25.74
C LYS A 85 10.10 -1.88 -26.24
N ASP A 86 11.07 -1.08 -25.84
CA ASP A 86 12.48 -1.28 -26.18
C ASP A 86 13.17 -2.33 -25.27
N GLY A 87 12.48 -2.78 -24.22
CA GLY A 87 12.95 -3.79 -23.27
C GLY A 87 13.78 -3.22 -22.13
N ARG A 88 13.80 -1.91 -21.95
CA ARG A 88 14.46 -1.17 -20.88
C ARG A 88 13.49 -0.13 -20.33
N LEU A 89 13.81 0.45 -19.18
CA LEU A 89 13.09 1.61 -18.66
C LEU A 89 14.03 2.81 -18.64
N SER A 90 13.69 3.81 -19.41
CA SER A 90 14.30 5.14 -19.30
C SER A 90 13.91 5.80 -17.97
N GLU A 91 14.65 6.82 -17.55
CA GLU A 91 14.30 7.62 -16.36
C GLU A 91 12.89 8.22 -16.50
N ALA A 92 12.52 8.71 -17.69
CA ALA A 92 11.21 9.30 -17.94
C ALA A 92 10.07 8.28 -17.78
N GLU A 93 10.22 7.07 -18.30
CA GLU A 93 9.25 5.99 -18.15
C GLU A 93 9.13 5.53 -16.70
N TYR A 94 10.27 5.41 -16.02
CA TYR A 94 10.27 5.04 -14.59
C TYR A 94 9.55 6.08 -13.74
N VAL A 95 9.83 7.38 -13.94
CA VAL A 95 9.15 8.47 -13.22
C VAL A 95 7.65 8.47 -13.51
N ALA A 96 7.26 8.41 -14.78
CA ALA A 96 5.84 8.37 -15.18
C ALA A 96 5.12 7.15 -14.56
N ALA A 97 5.78 6.00 -14.54
CA ALA A 97 5.26 4.78 -13.95
C ALA A 97 5.09 4.88 -12.43
N MET A 98 6.02 5.52 -11.72
CA MET A 98 5.93 5.74 -10.28
C MET A 98 4.81 6.71 -9.93
N GLU A 99 4.63 7.79 -10.70
CA GLU A 99 3.51 8.72 -10.54
C GLU A 99 2.14 8.02 -10.75
N ASP A 100 2.02 7.18 -11.78
CA ASP A 100 0.80 6.40 -12.02
C ASP A 100 0.54 5.40 -10.89
N ASN A 101 1.60 4.76 -10.39
CA ASN A 101 1.50 3.86 -9.26
C ASN A 101 1.01 4.56 -7.99
N GLU A 102 1.52 5.76 -7.70
CA GLU A 102 1.07 6.57 -6.56
C GLU A 102 -0.42 6.93 -6.68
N LYS A 103 -0.85 7.38 -7.86
CA LYS A 103 -2.27 7.68 -8.13
C LYS A 103 -3.16 6.48 -7.87
N ARG A 104 -2.75 5.27 -8.29
CA ARG A 104 -3.50 4.05 -8.06
C ARG A 104 -3.58 3.67 -6.60
N ILE A 105 -2.46 3.76 -5.86
CA ILE A 105 -2.44 3.50 -4.41
C ILE A 105 -3.41 4.44 -3.69
N LEU A 106 -3.42 5.71 -4.06
CA LEU A 106 -4.37 6.69 -3.52
C LEU A 106 -5.82 6.33 -3.85
N GLN A 107 -6.12 5.94 -5.10
CA GLN A 107 -7.45 5.51 -5.51
C GLN A 107 -7.91 4.27 -4.73
N ASP A 108 -7.06 3.24 -4.59
CA ASP A 108 -7.36 2.04 -3.83
C ASP A 108 -7.60 2.35 -2.35
N SER A 109 -6.84 3.29 -1.78
CA SER A 109 -7.05 3.76 -0.40
C SER A 109 -8.42 4.43 -0.21
N VAL A 110 -8.84 5.24 -1.19
CA VAL A 110 -10.17 5.87 -1.19
C VAL A 110 -11.27 4.82 -1.31
N ILE A 111 -11.11 3.81 -2.17
CA ILE A 111 -12.06 2.71 -2.32
C ILE A 111 -12.16 1.93 -1.00
N THR A 112 -11.04 1.56 -0.39
CA THR A 112 -11.00 0.88 0.92
C THR A 112 -11.78 1.65 1.97
N ALA A 113 -11.54 2.97 2.07
CA ALA A 113 -12.24 3.82 3.03
C ALA A 113 -13.75 3.87 2.78
N ARG A 114 -14.19 3.97 1.51
CA ARG A 114 -15.60 3.97 1.13
C ARG A 114 -16.28 2.63 1.44
N VAL A 115 -15.64 1.52 1.13
CA VAL A 115 -16.15 0.18 1.44
C VAL A 115 -16.29 0.00 2.95
N THR A 116 -15.26 0.36 3.71
CA THR A 116 -15.28 0.28 5.16
C THR A 116 -16.41 1.13 5.76
N ALA A 117 -16.59 2.36 5.26
CA ALA A 117 -17.69 3.23 5.70
C ALA A 117 -19.06 2.66 5.32
N ALA A 118 -19.22 2.07 4.13
CA ALA A 118 -20.47 1.46 3.71
C ALA A 118 -20.83 0.24 4.57
N LEU A 119 -19.84 -0.61 4.89
CA LEU A 119 -20.04 -1.76 5.80
C LEU A 119 -20.36 -1.32 7.23
N LEU A 120 -19.74 -0.23 7.71
CA LEU A 120 -20.01 0.33 9.03
C LEU A 120 -21.41 0.94 9.15
N ALA A 121 -21.90 1.58 8.08
CA ALA A 121 -23.23 2.20 8.04
C ALA A 121 -24.37 1.17 8.03
N GLU A 122 -24.10 -0.06 7.62
CA GLU A 122 -25.10 -1.12 7.51
C GLU A 122 -25.36 -1.80 8.86
N ARG A 123 -26.61 -1.75 9.31
CA ARG A 123 -27.00 -2.37 10.57
C ARG A 123 -26.88 -3.89 10.51
N GLY A 124 -26.29 -4.47 11.57
CA GLY A 124 -26.16 -5.93 11.70
C GLY A 124 -24.96 -6.53 10.94
N ILE A 125 -24.10 -5.71 10.35
CA ILE A 125 -22.78 -6.16 9.84
C ILE A 125 -21.74 -5.84 10.92
N PRO A 126 -21.00 -6.86 11.44
CA PRO A 126 -19.90 -6.64 12.36
C PRO A 126 -18.66 -6.15 11.59
N SER A 127 -18.68 -4.91 11.12
CA SER A 127 -17.66 -4.34 10.24
C SER A 127 -16.24 -4.42 10.81
N LEU A 128 -16.08 -4.37 12.13
CA LEU A 128 -14.80 -4.54 12.83
C LEU A 128 -14.22 -5.96 12.73
N SER A 129 -15.04 -6.94 12.36
CA SER A 129 -14.61 -8.33 12.14
C SER A 129 -14.32 -8.62 10.67
N ILE A 130 -14.45 -7.61 9.80
CA ILE A 130 -14.23 -7.73 8.36
C ILE A 130 -13.06 -6.83 7.97
N SER A 131 -11.99 -7.43 7.47
CA SER A 131 -10.87 -6.73 6.86
C SER A 131 -11.15 -6.47 5.40
N VAL A 132 -10.84 -5.26 4.95
CA VAL A 132 -11.00 -4.81 3.56
C VAL A 132 -9.64 -4.50 2.99
N GLU A 133 -9.25 -5.17 1.92
CA GLU A 133 -8.03 -4.91 1.16
C GLU A 133 -8.42 -4.58 -0.28
N THR A 134 -7.82 -3.53 -0.84
CA THR A 134 -8.09 -3.12 -2.23
C THR A 134 -6.79 -3.11 -3.02
N TYR A 135 -6.84 -3.69 -4.22
CA TYR A 135 -5.75 -3.67 -5.17
C TYR A 135 -6.32 -3.49 -6.59
N GLU A 136 -5.92 -2.43 -7.28
CA GLU A 136 -6.38 -2.07 -8.63
C GLU A 136 -7.91 -2.04 -8.78
N GLY A 137 -8.62 -1.58 -7.74
CA GLY A 137 -10.08 -1.57 -7.69
C GLY A 137 -10.72 -2.92 -7.40
N GLY A 138 -9.94 -3.99 -7.26
CA GLY A 138 -10.38 -5.29 -6.76
C GLY A 138 -10.41 -5.29 -5.24
N VAL A 139 -11.55 -5.57 -4.63
CA VAL A 139 -11.72 -5.59 -3.17
C VAL A 139 -11.75 -7.02 -2.67
N LEU A 140 -10.91 -7.32 -1.70
CA LEU A 140 -10.89 -8.57 -0.97
C LEU A 140 -11.45 -8.35 0.44
N LEU A 141 -12.53 -9.05 0.76
CA LEU A 141 -13.10 -9.10 2.10
C LEU A 141 -12.62 -10.36 2.82
N LYS A 142 -12.09 -10.19 4.02
CA LYS A 142 -11.63 -11.29 4.89
C LYS A 142 -12.20 -11.13 6.28
N GLY A 143 -12.38 -12.22 7.00
CA GLY A 143 -12.84 -12.19 8.39
C GLY A 143 -13.79 -13.32 8.71
N PHE A 144 -14.45 -13.21 9.86
CA PHE A 144 -15.43 -14.20 10.29
C PHE A 144 -16.68 -13.50 10.83
N VAL A 145 -17.83 -14.00 10.41
CA VAL A 145 -19.15 -13.55 10.90
C VAL A 145 -19.94 -14.72 11.44
N ASN A 146 -21.05 -14.45 12.11
CA ASN A 146 -21.88 -15.46 12.77
C ASN A 146 -23.02 -15.98 11.89
N ALA A 147 -23.23 -15.44 10.68
CA ALA A 147 -24.33 -15.85 9.82
C ALA A 147 -23.99 -15.68 8.33
N ALA A 148 -24.50 -16.58 7.49
CA ALA A 148 -24.21 -16.60 6.06
C ALA A 148 -24.88 -15.44 5.29
N ASP A 149 -26.00 -14.92 5.78
CA ASP A 149 -26.66 -13.76 5.18
C ASP A 149 -25.78 -12.50 5.28
N ILE A 150 -25.00 -12.35 6.34
CA ILE A 150 -24.05 -11.25 6.52
C ILE A 150 -22.95 -11.31 5.44
N VAL A 151 -22.43 -12.51 5.12
CA VAL A 151 -21.46 -12.70 4.04
C VAL A 151 -22.00 -12.18 2.71
N SER A 152 -23.22 -12.59 2.38
CA SER A 152 -23.88 -12.19 1.13
C SER A 152 -24.20 -10.69 1.09
N ARG A 153 -24.62 -10.10 2.22
CA ARG A 153 -24.89 -8.66 2.34
C ARG A 153 -23.62 -7.84 2.21
N ALA A 154 -22.54 -8.22 2.90
CA ALA A 154 -21.26 -7.55 2.81
C ALA A 154 -20.72 -7.52 1.36
N GLY A 155 -20.81 -8.63 0.65
CA GLY A 155 -20.43 -8.70 -0.76
C GLY A 155 -21.25 -7.77 -1.66
N ARG A 156 -22.57 -7.72 -1.50
CA ARG A 156 -23.45 -6.81 -2.28
C ARG A 156 -23.19 -5.34 -1.99
N ILE A 157 -23.01 -4.98 -0.73
CA ILE A 157 -22.70 -3.60 -0.33
C ILE A 157 -21.38 -3.17 -0.95
N THR A 158 -20.35 -4.00 -0.84
CA THR A 158 -19.03 -3.73 -1.40
C THR A 158 -19.09 -3.56 -2.92
N ALA A 159 -19.83 -4.42 -3.62
CA ALA A 159 -20.00 -4.33 -5.07
C ALA A 159 -20.72 -3.04 -5.53
N GLY A 160 -21.53 -2.43 -4.67
CA GLY A 160 -22.23 -1.16 -4.92
C GLY A 160 -21.37 0.08 -4.71
N VAL A 161 -20.15 -0.04 -4.17
CA VAL A 161 -19.30 1.12 -3.89
C VAL A 161 -18.62 1.62 -5.16
N ALA A 162 -18.68 2.94 -5.37
CA ALA A 162 -18.07 3.57 -6.54
C ALA A 162 -16.55 3.36 -6.55
N GLY A 163 -16.03 2.86 -7.67
CA GLY A 163 -14.63 2.54 -7.90
C GLY A 163 -14.30 1.05 -7.73
N VAL A 164 -15.17 0.25 -7.11
CA VAL A 164 -14.99 -1.19 -7.01
C VAL A 164 -15.22 -1.85 -8.38
N ARG A 165 -14.25 -2.63 -8.84
CA ARG A 165 -14.30 -3.38 -10.10
C ARG A 165 -14.67 -4.83 -9.89
N THR A 166 -14.09 -5.46 -8.88
CA THR A 166 -14.33 -6.86 -8.52
C THR A 166 -14.37 -7.02 -7.00
N VAL A 167 -15.13 -8.02 -6.53
CA VAL A 167 -15.21 -8.34 -5.10
C VAL A 167 -14.87 -9.82 -4.91
N HIS A 168 -13.84 -10.08 -4.12
CA HIS A 168 -13.49 -11.40 -3.63
C HIS A 168 -13.92 -11.51 -2.17
N ASN A 169 -14.97 -12.27 -1.93
CA ASN A 169 -15.55 -12.39 -0.59
C ASN A 169 -15.08 -13.68 0.08
N ASN A 170 -14.07 -13.55 0.94
CA ASN A 170 -13.49 -14.63 1.73
C ASN A 170 -13.87 -14.54 3.20
N ILE A 171 -15.09 -14.06 3.49
CA ILE A 171 -15.62 -14.04 4.85
C ILE A 171 -16.11 -15.43 5.22
N GLY A 172 -15.56 -15.99 6.30
CA GLY A 172 -16.00 -17.26 6.87
C GLY A 172 -17.16 -17.10 7.85
N VAL A 173 -17.97 -18.14 8.01
CA VAL A 173 -19.03 -18.21 9.04
C VAL A 173 -18.51 -19.02 10.22
N ARG A 174 -18.52 -18.42 11.42
CA ARG A 174 -18.23 -19.17 12.65
C ARG A 174 -19.47 -19.98 13.04
N GLN A 175 -19.25 -21.26 13.26
CA GLN A 175 -20.20 -22.17 13.90
C GLN A 175 -20.10 -22.05 15.41
#